data_26afcc537384f7fbeace592d0ba72c69
#
_entry.id   26afcc537384f7fbeace592d0ba72c69
#
_cell.length_a   1.000
_cell.length_b   1.000
_cell.length_c   1.000
_cell.angle_alpha   90.00
_cell.angle_beta   90.00
_cell.angle_gamma   90.00
#
_symmetry.space_group_name_H-M   'P 1'
#
loop_
_entity.id
_entity.type
_entity.pdbx_description
1 polymer ?
#
loop_
_entity_poly.entity_id
_entity_poly.type
_entity_poly.pdbx_seq_one_letter_code
_entity_poly.pdbx_strand_id
1 'polypeptide(L)'
;MNIFPAIDIIDGKCVRLTKGIADDKTIYQHSPLDMAKTYQDAGFNTIHVVDLDATLGKGNNNQVLSQIRRKIDINIEVAGGIRSKDAIIDKINEGFNTIVIGTFAIKNIDDVLNFDDSLIEKLSIALDIKNNQIASHGWQETTNQSLKHIIDKYNNRPIHSYFVTDVANDGMLSGLNMETFNSIKKLTDKHITIGGGVKDLNDIELSRSNGFNNVVVGKAIYENKISINSLVQFNA
;
A
#
# COMPACT_ATOMS: atom_id res chain seq x y z
N MET A 1 -4.19 -7.96 14.10
CA MET A 1 -4.18 -6.93 13.03
C MET A 1 -2.82 -6.28 13.04
N ASN A 2 -2.20 -6.08 11.89
CA ASN A 2 -0.89 -5.43 11.84
C ASN A 2 -1.02 -3.98 11.35
N ILE A 3 -0.11 -3.14 11.80
CA ILE A 3 0.03 -1.76 11.32
C ILE A 3 1.23 -1.72 10.39
N PHE A 4 1.04 -1.18 9.20
CA PHE A 4 2.09 -0.95 8.23
C PHE A 4 2.37 0.56 8.15
N PRO A 5 3.41 1.06 8.83
CA PRO A 5 3.81 2.46 8.64
C PRO A 5 4.32 2.64 7.21
N ALA A 6 3.90 3.73 6.57
CA ALA A 6 4.16 3.95 5.15
C ALA A 6 5.27 4.97 4.91
N ILE A 7 6.07 4.72 3.87
CA ILE A 7 7.12 5.59 3.35
C ILE A 7 6.87 5.82 1.86
N ASP A 8 6.45 7.02 1.48
CA ASP A 8 6.32 7.44 0.09
C ASP A 8 7.58 8.18 -0.34
N ILE A 9 8.09 7.88 -1.53
CA ILE A 9 9.37 8.39 -2.00
C ILE A 9 9.19 9.15 -3.32
N ILE A 10 9.64 10.42 -3.35
CA ILE A 10 9.84 11.22 -4.57
C ILE A 10 11.24 11.83 -4.49
N ASP A 11 12.01 11.75 -5.58
CA ASP A 11 13.38 12.29 -5.68
C ASP A 11 14.26 11.84 -4.50
N GLY A 12 14.12 10.58 -4.06
CA GLY A 12 14.86 10.02 -2.94
C GLY A 12 14.48 10.55 -1.56
N LYS A 13 13.38 11.29 -1.41
CA LYS A 13 12.94 11.92 -0.16
C LYS A 13 11.60 11.36 0.30
N CYS A 14 11.39 11.35 1.62
CA CYS A 14 10.08 11.07 2.19
C CYS A 14 9.10 12.19 1.86
N VAL A 15 7.95 11.83 1.31
CA VAL A 15 6.89 12.77 0.97
C VAL A 15 5.52 12.26 1.41
N ARG A 16 4.54 13.14 1.39
CA ARG A 16 3.11 12.81 1.41
C ARG A 16 2.38 13.65 0.39
N LEU A 17 1.56 12.99 -0.39
CA LEU A 17 0.65 13.64 -1.34
C LEU A 17 -0.71 13.86 -0.67
N THR A 18 -1.40 14.89 -1.08
CA THR A 18 -2.82 15.09 -0.75
C THR A 18 -3.65 14.52 -1.90
N LYS A 19 -4.46 13.50 -1.65
CA LYS A 19 -5.28 12.80 -2.67
C LYS A 19 -4.49 12.37 -3.92
N GLY A 20 -3.21 12.01 -3.74
CA GLY A 20 -2.33 11.61 -4.83
C GLY A 20 -1.90 12.72 -5.79
N ILE A 21 -2.15 14.00 -5.46
CA ILE A 21 -1.79 15.14 -6.31
C ILE A 21 -0.30 15.42 -6.14
N ALA A 22 0.48 15.21 -7.21
CA ALA A 22 1.94 15.33 -7.17
C ALA A 22 2.44 16.76 -6.84
N ASP A 23 1.67 17.77 -7.23
CA ASP A 23 2.01 19.19 -6.98
C ASP A 23 1.60 19.64 -5.55
N ASP A 24 0.73 18.89 -4.88
CA ASP A 24 0.34 19.10 -3.48
C ASP A 24 1.06 18.09 -2.58
N LYS A 25 2.39 18.24 -2.49
CA LYS A 25 3.24 17.36 -1.70
C LYS A 25 3.87 18.08 -0.52
N THR A 26 3.90 17.42 0.62
CA THR A 26 4.73 17.78 1.77
C THR A 26 6.01 16.95 1.72
N ILE A 27 7.18 17.59 1.81
CA ILE A 27 8.48 16.92 1.88
C ILE A 27 8.93 16.93 3.34
N TYR A 28 9.34 15.76 3.86
CA TYR A 28 9.82 15.63 5.22
C TYR A 28 11.35 15.55 5.27
N GLN A 29 11.95 15.96 6.40
CA GLN A 29 13.41 16.06 6.54
C GLN A 29 14.11 14.71 6.70
N HIS A 30 13.41 13.69 7.20
CA HIS A 30 13.97 12.36 7.39
C HIS A 30 14.20 11.66 6.05
N SER A 31 15.34 10.96 5.93
CA SER A 31 15.56 10.11 4.76
C SER A 31 14.65 8.86 4.81
N PRO A 32 14.29 8.28 3.66
CA PRO A 32 13.52 7.04 3.63
C PRO A 32 14.15 5.89 4.42
N LEU A 33 15.47 5.77 4.39
CA LEU A 33 16.21 4.76 5.14
C LEU A 33 16.16 5.01 6.66
N ASP A 34 16.27 6.27 7.11
CA ASP A 34 16.19 6.58 8.54
C ASP A 34 14.78 6.34 9.08
N MET A 35 13.74 6.67 8.28
CA MET A 35 12.35 6.33 8.66
C MET A 35 12.14 4.81 8.74
N ALA A 36 12.66 4.06 7.78
CA ALA A 36 12.55 2.60 7.80
C ALA A 36 13.23 1.98 9.03
N LYS A 37 14.41 2.48 9.41
CA LYS A 37 15.10 2.09 10.65
C LYS A 37 14.27 2.47 11.89
N THR A 38 13.76 3.69 11.93
CA THR A 38 12.90 4.15 13.05
C THR A 38 11.72 3.22 13.26
N TYR A 39 11.08 2.76 12.18
CA TYR A 39 9.97 1.83 12.26
C TYR A 39 10.40 0.44 12.72
N GLN A 40 11.53 -0.08 12.20
CA GLN A 40 12.09 -1.35 12.66
C GLN A 40 12.46 -1.30 14.15
N ASP A 41 13.19 -0.26 14.57
CA ASP A 41 13.67 -0.09 15.96
C ASP A 41 12.50 0.09 16.93
N ALA A 42 11.38 0.65 16.47
CA ALA A 42 10.16 0.75 17.26
C ALA A 42 9.42 -0.60 17.43
N GLY A 43 9.73 -1.62 16.62
CA GLY A 43 9.16 -2.96 16.73
C GLY A 43 8.05 -3.27 15.73
N PHE A 44 7.94 -2.53 14.62
CA PHE A 44 7.07 -2.95 13.52
C PHE A 44 7.65 -4.16 12.79
N ASN A 45 6.76 -5.07 12.36
CA ASN A 45 7.15 -6.29 11.63
C ASN A 45 7.12 -6.10 10.11
N THR A 46 6.42 -5.09 9.63
CA THR A 46 6.26 -4.79 8.20
C THR A 46 6.15 -3.29 7.98
N ILE A 47 6.79 -2.79 6.92
CA ILE A 47 6.61 -1.43 6.42
C ILE A 47 6.06 -1.44 5.00
N HIS A 48 5.30 -0.41 4.63
CA HIS A 48 4.80 -0.18 3.27
C HIS A 48 5.62 0.91 2.60
N VAL A 49 6.26 0.63 1.46
CA VAL A 49 7.14 1.58 0.77
C VAL A 49 6.67 1.80 -0.66
N VAL A 50 6.47 3.06 -1.04
CA VAL A 50 5.94 3.44 -2.36
C VAL A 50 6.93 4.27 -3.14
N ASP A 51 7.28 3.82 -4.35
CA ASP A 51 8.00 4.62 -5.34
C ASP A 51 7.00 5.46 -6.16
N LEU A 52 6.84 6.72 -5.76
CA LEU A 52 5.90 7.61 -6.43
C LEU A 52 6.45 8.15 -7.76
N ASP A 53 7.77 8.27 -7.95
CA ASP A 53 8.34 8.64 -9.26
C ASP A 53 8.02 7.56 -10.29
N ALA A 54 8.19 6.29 -9.93
CA ALA A 54 7.82 5.17 -10.79
C ALA A 54 6.29 5.11 -11.03
N THR A 55 5.48 5.41 -10.00
CA THR A 55 4.02 5.50 -10.14
C THR A 55 3.61 6.55 -11.16
N LEU A 56 4.23 7.73 -11.10
CA LEU A 56 3.93 8.89 -11.95
C LEU A 56 4.62 8.83 -13.31
N GLY A 57 5.50 7.83 -13.56
CA GLY A 57 6.27 7.74 -14.82
C GLY A 57 7.35 8.82 -14.97
N LYS A 58 7.83 9.39 -13.87
CA LYS A 58 8.82 10.48 -13.82
C LYS A 58 10.23 10.01 -13.48
N GLY A 59 10.45 8.71 -13.40
CA GLY A 59 11.71 8.11 -12.99
C GLY A 59 11.52 6.92 -12.07
N ASN A 60 12.47 6.65 -11.18
CA ASN A 60 12.36 5.64 -10.14
C ASN A 60 13.30 5.92 -8.96
N ASN A 61 13.04 5.29 -7.83
CA ASN A 61 13.86 5.34 -6.62
C ASN A 61 14.54 3.99 -6.32
N ASN A 62 14.87 3.19 -7.34
CA ASN A 62 15.42 1.84 -7.17
C ASN A 62 16.64 1.80 -6.25
N GLN A 63 17.55 2.78 -6.32
CA GLN A 63 18.71 2.84 -5.45
C GLN A 63 18.32 2.98 -3.97
N VAL A 64 17.34 3.85 -3.68
CA VAL A 64 16.83 4.06 -2.31
C VAL A 64 16.12 2.80 -1.80
N LEU A 65 15.27 2.21 -2.64
CA LEU A 65 14.56 0.96 -2.31
C LEU A 65 15.56 -0.17 -1.99
N SER A 66 16.58 -0.37 -2.84
CA SER A 66 17.64 -1.37 -2.61
C SER A 66 18.46 -1.08 -1.33
N GLN A 67 18.71 0.20 -1.02
CA GLN A 67 19.37 0.58 0.23
C GLN A 67 18.51 0.24 1.45
N ILE A 68 17.22 0.54 1.41
CA ILE A 68 16.27 0.17 2.48
C ILE A 68 16.30 -1.35 2.65
N ARG A 69 16.07 -2.12 1.57
CA ARG A 69 16.00 -3.59 1.66
C ARG A 69 17.25 -4.24 2.26
N ARG A 70 18.43 -3.71 1.94
CA ARG A 70 19.72 -4.25 2.46
C ARG A 70 19.98 -3.92 3.93
N LYS A 71 19.32 -2.92 4.48
CA LYS A 71 19.59 -2.38 5.83
C LYS A 71 18.48 -2.62 6.84
N ILE A 72 17.35 -3.16 6.39
CA ILE A 72 16.17 -3.41 7.20
C ILE A 72 15.86 -4.91 7.18
N ASP A 73 15.69 -5.51 8.35
CA ASP A 73 15.47 -6.95 8.50
C ASP A 73 13.97 -7.32 8.54
N ILE A 74 13.08 -6.34 8.79
CA ILE A 74 11.64 -6.55 8.80
C ILE A 74 11.07 -6.71 7.38
N ASN A 75 9.84 -7.17 7.28
CA ASN A 75 9.15 -7.32 6.00
C ASN A 75 8.93 -5.96 5.33
N ILE A 76 9.08 -5.95 4.01
CA ILE A 76 8.79 -4.78 3.19
C ILE A 76 7.76 -5.15 2.12
N GLU A 77 6.61 -4.49 2.21
CA GLU A 77 5.64 -4.44 1.13
C GLU A 77 5.98 -3.25 0.21
N VAL A 78 6.32 -3.52 -1.04
CA VAL A 78 6.74 -2.49 -2.00
C VAL A 78 5.67 -2.23 -3.05
N ALA A 79 5.43 -0.96 -3.33
CA ALA A 79 4.49 -0.47 -4.32
C ALA A 79 5.13 0.59 -5.23
N GLY A 80 4.44 0.91 -6.32
CA GLY A 80 4.81 2.01 -7.20
C GLY A 80 5.45 1.56 -8.50
N GLY A 81 4.79 1.84 -9.63
CA GLY A 81 5.34 1.69 -10.98
C GLY A 81 5.62 0.26 -11.46
N ILE A 82 5.18 -0.77 -10.78
CA ILE A 82 5.42 -2.17 -11.13
C ILE A 82 4.42 -2.59 -12.22
N ARG A 83 4.91 -2.76 -13.47
CA ARG A 83 4.07 -2.88 -14.67
C ARG A 83 4.38 -4.08 -15.56
N SER A 84 5.19 -5.04 -15.09
CA SER A 84 5.51 -6.26 -15.84
C SER A 84 5.83 -7.41 -14.91
N LYS A 85 5.79 -8.64 -15.44
CA LYS A 85 6.21 -9.84 -14.72
C LYS A 85 7.68 -9.77 -14.31
N ASP A 86 8.54 -9.27 -15.19
CA ASP A 86 9.98 -9.15 -14.92
C ASP A 86 10.24 -8.17 -13.76
N ALA A 87 9.54 -7.02 -13.73
CA ALA A 87 9.65 -6.07 -12.63
C ALA A 87 9.20 -6.66 -11.28
N ILE A 88 8.20 -7.54 -11.28
CA ILE A 88 7.78 -8.27 -10.08
C ILE A 88 8.89 -9.22 -9.64
N ILE A 89 9.44 -10.01 -10.57
CA ILE A 89 10.52 -10.97 -10.30
C ILE A 89 11.77 -10.26 -9.77
N ASP A 90 12.14 -9.12 -10.36
CA ASP A 90 13.27 -8.32 -9.91
C ASP A 90 13.10 -7.88 -8.46
N LYS A 91 11.91 -7.38 -8.07
CA LYS A 91 11.63 -6.98 -6.69
C LYS A 91 11.69 -8.17 -5.71
N ILE A 92 11.19 -9.33 -6.11
CA ILE A 92 11.29 -10.54 -5.29
C ILE A 92 12.76 -10.96 -5.12
N ASN A 93 13.54 -10.94 -6.19
CA ASN A 93 14.97 -11.26 -6.17
C ASN A 93 15.80 -10.26 -5.34
N GLU A 94 15.39 -9.00 -5.31
CA GLU A 94 15.94 -7.98 -4.40
C GLU A 94 15.61 -8.27 -2.92
N GLY A 95 14.66 -9.17 -2.63
CA GLY A 95 14.30 -9.60 -1.27
C GLY A 95 13.07 -8.90 -0.70
N PHE A 96 12.27 -8.19 -1.49
CA PHE A 96 10.98 -7.65 -1.03
C PHE A 96 9.99 -8.78 -0.77
N ASN A 97 9.21 -8.66 0.30
CA ASN A 97 8.35 -9.73 0.80
C ASN A 97 7.01 -9.79 0.10
N THR A 98 6.42 -8.63 -0.17
CA THR A 98 5.12 -8.49 -0.85
C THR A 98 5.22 -7.38 -1.91
N ILE A 99 4.68 -7.67 -3.08
CA ILE A 99 4.69 -6.77 -4.23
C ILE A 99 3.28 -6.28 -4.48
N VAL A 100 3.05 -4.98 -4.33
CA VAL A 100 1.73 -4.38 -4.59
C VAL A 100 1.63 -3.97 -6.04
N ILE A 101 0.67 -4.54 -6.76
CA ILE A 101 0.40 -4.23 -8.16
C ILE A 101 -1.03 -3.71 -8.33
N GLY A 102 -1.19 -2.52 -8.92
CA GLY A 102 -2.49 -1.89 -9.16
C GLY A 102 -2.88 -1.95 -10.63
N THR A 103 -2.56 -0.90 -11.38
CA THR A 103 -2.92 -0.77 -12.80
C THR A 103 -2.58 -2.00 -13.63
N PHE A 104 -1.41 -2.61 -13.39
CA PHE A 104 -0.99 -3.81 -14.10
C PHE A 104 -1.94 -5.00 -13.84
N ALA A 105 -2.28 -5.23 -12.57
CA ALA A 105 -3.22 -6.30 -12.18
C ALA A 105 -4.62 -6.12 -12.77
N ILE A 106 -5.06 -4.87 -12.94
CA ILE A 106 -6.41 -4.55 -13.44
C ILE A 106 -6.48 -4.62 -14.96
N LYS A 107 -5.44 -4.11 -15.64
CA LYS A 107 -5.41 -4.07 -17.12
C LYS A 107 -5.03 -5.40 -17.75
N ASN A 108 -4.23 -6.22 -17.06
CA ASN A 108 -3.67 -7.48 -17.56
C ASN A 108 -4.08 -8.65 -16.66
N ILE A 109 -5.37 -8.71 -16.28
CA ILE A 109 -5.89 -9.71 -15.35
C ILE A 109 -5.52 -11.14 -15.81
N ASP A 110 -5.81 -11.47 -17.06
CA ASP A 110 -5.60 -12.83 -17.58
C ASP A 110 -4.10 -13.20 -17.59
N ASP A 111 -3.21 -12.24 -17.88
CA ASP A 111 -1.76 -12.48 -17.81
C ASP A 111 -1.32 -12.77 -16.37
N VAL A 112 -1.78 -11.96 -15.41
CA VAL A 112 -1.44 -12.14 -13.99
C VAL A 112 -2.02 -13.44 -13.44
N LEU A 113 -3.24 -13.81 -13.83
CA LEU A 113 -3.85 -15.07 -13.43
C LEU A 113 -3.11 -16.31 -13.96
N ASN A 114 -2.32 -16.17 -15.03
CA ASN A 114 -1.48 -17.23 -15.58
C ASN A 114 -0.08 -17.31 -14.95
N PHE A 115 0.23 -16.51 -13.94
CA PHE A 115 1.50 -16.64 -13.20
C PHE A 115 1.49 -17.92 -12.36
N ASP A 116 2.68 -18.46 -12.09
CA ASP A 116 2.84 -19.57 -11.17
C ASP A 116 2.39 -19.18 -9.75
N ASP A 117 1.86 -20.12 -8.98
CA ASP A 117 1.34 -19.89 -7.64
C ASP A 117 2.42 -19.28 -6.71
N SER A 118 3.66 -19.73 -6.80
CA SER A 118 4.79 -19.19 -6.03
C SER A 118 5.06 -17.70 -6.27
N LEU A 119 4.73 -17.21 -7.48
CA LEU A 119 4.83 -15.79 -7.81
C LEU A 119 3.61 -15.03 -7.32
N ILE A 120 2.41 -15.59 -7.56
CA ILE A 120 1.15 -14.93 -7.24
C ILE A 120 0.92 -14.80 -5.73
N GLU A 121 1.46 -15.73 -4.92
CA GLU A 121 1.45 -15.67 -3.45
C GLU A 121 2.24 -14.50 -2.87
N LYS A 122 3.09 -13.85 -3.67
CA LYS A 122 3.82 -12.64 -3.31
C LYS A 122 3.09 -11.34 -3.67
N LEU A 123 1.95 -11.45 -4.37
CA LEU A 123 1.26 -10.28 -4.89
C LEU A 123 0.15 -9.82 -3.97
N SER A 124 0.12 -8.53 -3.71
CA SER A 124 -1.01 -7.80 -3.17
C SER A 124 -1.67 -6.99 -4.29
N ILE A 125 -2.97 -7.21 -4.50
CA ILE A 125 -3.71 -6.57 -5.60
C ILE A 125 -4.28 -5.24 -5.10
N ALA A 126 -3.77 -4.13 -5.63
CA ALA A 126 -4.25 -2.81 -5.24
C ALA A 126 -5.61 -2.50 -5.88
N LEU A 127 -6.54 -2.11 -5.03
CA LEU A 127 -7.89 -1.66 -5.36
C LEU A 127 -8.05 -0.23 -4.82
N ASP A 128 -7.64 0.73 -5.61
CA ASP A 128 -7.74 2.16 -5.27
C ASP A 128 -9.15 2.66 -5.61
N ILE A 129 -9.94 2.99 -4.62
CA ILE A 129 -11.35 3.34 -4.79
C ILE A 129 -11.52 4.86 -4.86
N LYS A 130 -12.08 5.34 -5.97
CA LYS A 130 -12.40 6.74 -6.21
C LYS A 130 -13.84 6.84 -6.74
N ASN A 131 -14.72 7.48 -5.98
CA ASN A 131 -16.13 7.62 -6.35
C ASN A 131 -16.80 6.27 -6.73
N ASN A 132 -16.59 5.24 -5.92
CA ASN A 132 -17.10 3.88 -6.12
C ASN A 132 -16.59 3.17 -7.40
N GLN A 133 -15.54 3.70 -8.04
CA GLN A 133 -14.86 3.11 -9.18
C GLN A 133 -13.41 2.80 -8.81
N ILE A 134 -12.80 1.85 -9.51
CA ILE A 134 -11.39 1.55 -9.33
C ILE A 134 -10.56 2.55 -10.13
N ALA A 135 -9.64 3.22 -9.45
CA ALA A 135 -8.69 4.14 -10.06
C ALA A 135 -7.46 3.39 -10.60
N SER A 136 -6.82 3.96 -11.58
CA SER A 136 -5.62 3.46 -12.22
C SER A 136 -4.67 4.62 -12.61
N HIS A 137 -3.44 4.28 -13.09
CA HIS A 137 -2.44 5.27 -13.53
C HIS A 137 -2.14 6.35 -12.48
N GLY A 138 -1.86 5.92 -11.22
CA GLY A 138 -1.63 6.88 -10.14
C GLY A 138 -2.84 7.76 -9.87
N TRP A 139 -4.04 7.16 -9.92
CA TRP A 139 -5.35 7.76 -9.64
C TRP A 139 -5.84 8.81 -10.64
N GLN A 140 -5.19 8.87 -11.82
CA GLN A 140 -5.54 9.84 -12.88
C GLN A 140 -6.71 9.36 -13.73
N GLU A 141 -6.92 8.06 -13.82
CA GLU A 141 -7.99 7.43 -14.60
C GLU A 141 -8.84 6.53 -13.71
N THR A 142 -10.04 6.17 -14.16
CA THR A 142 -10.87 5.12 -13.56
C THR A 142 -11.15 4.03 -14.59
N THR A 143 -11.35 2.79 -14.14
CA THR A 143 -11.73 1.68 -15.02
C THR A 143 -13.24 1.48 -15.04
N ASN A 144 -13.76 0.99 -16.17
CA ASN A 144 -15.16 0.57 -16.29
C ASN A 144 -15.40 -0.86 -15.75
N GLN A 145 -14.36 -1.58 -15.34
CA GLN A 145 -14.50 -2.91 -14.75
C GLN A 145 -15.10 -2.78 -13.35
N SER A 146 -16.07 -3.64 -13.05
CA SER A 146 -16.66 -3.63 -11.71
C SER A 146 -15.70 -4.23 -10.69
N LEU A 147 -15.70 -3.66 -9.48
CA LEU A 147 -14.92 -4.16 -8.35
C LEU A 147 -15.17 -5.65 -8.10
N LYS A 148 -16.46 -6.06 -8.13
CA LYS A 148 -16.84 -7.45 -7.96
C LYS A 148 -16.19 -8.36 -9.01
N HIS A 149 -16.19 -7.97 -10.27
CA HIS A 149 -15.58 -8.75 -11.35
C HIS A 149 -14.08 -9.01 -11.10
N ILE A 150 -13.34 -7.97 -10.70
CA ILE A 150 -11.91 -8.10 -10.42
C ILE A 150 -11.66 -9.01 -9.22
N ILE A 151 -12.41 -8.82 -8.14
CA ILE A 151 -12.30 -9.65 -6.94
C ILE A 151 -12.64 -11.10 -7.24
N ASP A 152 -13.74 -11.38 -7.96
CA ASP A 152 -14.13 -12.73 -8.34
C ASP A 152 -13.03 -13.46 -9.13
N LYS A 153 -12.31 -12.74 -10.01
CA LYS A 153 -11.19 -13.30 -10.77
C LYS A 153 -10.02 -13.71 -9.87
N TYR A 154 -9.61 -12.85 -8.95
CA TYR A 154 -8.46 -13.10 -8.08
C TYR A 154 -8.76 -14.00 -6.87
N ASN A 155 -10.01 -14.11 -6.43
CA ASN A 155 -10.38 -14.96 -5.29
C ASN A 155 -9.99 -16.44 -5.48
N ASN A 156 -9.98 -16.93 -6.71
CA ASN A 156 -9.62 -18.31 -7.05
C ASN A 156 -8.11 -18.55 -7.13
N ARG A 157 -7.28 -17.50 -6.91
CA ARG A 157 -5.83 -17.61 -6.95
C ARG A 157 -5.25 -17.35 -5.55
N PRO A 158 -4.09 -17.91 -5.22
CA PRO A 158 -3.46 -17.75 -3.92
C PRO A 158 -2.73 -16.39 -3.80
N ILE A 159 -3.40 -15.27 -4.12
CA ILE A 159 -2.81 -13.94 -3.90
C ILE A 159 -2.53 -13.72 -2.42
N HIS A 160 -1.51 -12.91 -2.12
CA HIS A 160 -1.16 -12.58 -0.74
C HIS A 160 -2.30 -11.82 -0.04
N SER A 161 -2.81 -10.76 -0.68
CA SER A 161 -3.85 -9.90 -0.11
C SER A 161 -4.49 -9.00 -1.17
N TYR A 162 -5.56 -8.31 -0.78
CA TYR A 162 -5.98 -7.06 -1.43
C TYR A 162 -5.45 -5.87 -0.64
N PHE A 163 -4.97 -4.87 -1.35
CA PHE A 163 -4.60 -3.56 -0.79
C PHE A 163 -5.65 -2.54 -1.22
N VAL A 164 -6.44 -2.05 -0.28
CA VAL A 164 -7.58 -1.18 -0.57
C VAL A 164 -7.31 0.23 -0.09
N THR A 165 -7.32 1.20 -1.02
CA THR A 165 -7.16 2.63 -0.70
C THR A 165 -8.44 3.40 -0.97
N ASP A 166 -8.92 4.17 0.00
CA ASP A 166 -9.91 5.23 -0.28
C ASP A 166 -9.17 6.50 -0.74
N VAL A 167 -9.14 6.68 -2.07
CA VAL A 167 -8.41 7.78 -2.72
C VAL A 167 -8.93 9.16 -2.28
N ALA A 168 -10.23 9.28 -2.02
CA ALA A 168 -10.83 10.56 -1.64
C ALA A 168 -10.36 11.04 -0.25
N ASN A 169 -10.03 10.10 0.63
CA ASN A 169 -9.58 10.38 2.00
C ASN A 169 -8.05 10.28 2.17
N ASP A 170 -7.33 9.76 1.15
CA ASP A 170 -5.88 9.60 1.29
C ASP A 170 -5.16 10.93 1.49
N GLY A 171 -4.30 10.96 2.51
CA GLY A 171 -3.58 12.16 2.92
C GLY A 171 -4.42 13.26 3.59
N MET A 172 -5.72 13.05 3.85
CA MET A 172 -6.62 14.07 4.37
C MET A 172 -6.76 14.08 5.89
N LEU A 173 -6.34 13.02 6.61
CA LEU A 173 -6.59 12.86 8.06
C LEU A 173 -8.08 13.01 8.42
N SER A 174 -8.96 12.52 7.54
CA SER A 174 -10.42 12.65 7.66
C SER A 174 -11.10 11.50 8.38
N GLY A 175 -10.36 10.44 8.65
CA GLY A 175 -10.84 9.16 9.15
C GLY A 175 -11.05 8.14 8.02
N LEU A 176 -11.15 6.87 8.41
CA LEU A 176 -11.35 5.76 7.49
C LEU A 176 -12.80 5.64 7.02
N ASN A 177 -13.00 5.43 5.73
CA ASN A 177 -14.33 5.16 5.15
C ASN A 177 -14.69 3.67 5.32
N MET A 178 -15.17 3.32 6.49
CA MET A 178 -15.51 1.92 6.83
C MET A 178 -16.62 1.34 5.95
N GLU A 179 -17.50 2.17 5.39
CA GLU A 179 -18.56 1.71 4.48
C GLU A 179 -17.94 1.10 3.23
N THR A 180 -17.00 1.82 2.59
CA THR A 180 -16.27 1.33 1.42
C THR A 180 -15.51 0.05 1.74
N PHE A 181 -14.71 0.02 2.82
CA PHE A 181 -13.91 -1.14 3.17
C PHE A 181 -14.76 -2.37 3.52
N ASN A 182 -15.84 -2.19 4.27
CA ASN A 182 -16.76 -3.28 4.61
C ASN A 182 -17.51 -3.82 3.37
N SER A 183 -17.79 -2.98 2.38
CA SER A 183 -18.40 -3.44 1.12
C SER A 183 -17.47 -4.40 0.37
N ILE A 184 -16.17 -4.12 0.36
CA ILE A 184 -15.16 -4.98 -0.26
C ILE A 184 -14.95 -6.28 0.54
N LYS A 185 -14.91 -6.17 1.87
CA LYS A 185 -14.75 -7.33 2.75
C LYS A 185 -15.85 -8.39 2.56
N LYS A 186 -17.05 -8.00 2.16
CA LYS A 186 -18.15 -8.93 1.84
C LYS A 186 -17.93 -9.72 0.55
N LEU A 187 -16.98 -9.33 -0.30
CA LEU A 187 -16.72 -9.96 -1.59
C LEU A 187 -15.58 -10.98 -1.55
N THR A 188 -14.81 -11.06 -0.45
CA THR A 188 -13.63 -11.91 -0.37
C THR A 188 -13.32 -12.36 1.05
N ASP A 189 -12.76 -13.57 1.16
CA ASP A 189 -12.17 -14.10 2.41
C ASP A 189 -10.65 -13.93 2.44
N LYS A 190 -10.05 -13.33 1.41
CA LYS A 190 -8.61 -13.01 1.38
C LYS A 190 -8.27 -11.95 2.40
N HIS A 191 -7.00 -11.90 2.78
CA HIS A 191 -6.48 -10.82 3.62
C HIS A 191 -6.70 -9.46 2.95
N ILE A 192 -7.08 -8.47 3.74
CA ILE A 192 -7.27 -7.09 3.29
C ILE A 192 -6.39 -6.16 4.10
N THR A 193 -5.55 -5.42 3.39
CA THR A 193 -4.83 -4.24 3.91
C THR A 193 -5.62 -3.00 3.50
N ILE A 194 -5.95 -2.13 4.44
CA ILE A 194 -6.69 -0.89 4.16
C ILE A 194 -5.82 0.33 4.41
N GLY A 195 -6.06 1.40 3.64
CA GLY A 195 -5.36 2.68 3.77
C GLY A 195 -6.17 3.85 3.23
N GLY A 196 -5.66 5.05 3.50
CA GLY A 196 -6.30 6.31 3.06
C GLY A 196 -7.19 6.92 4.14
N GLY A 197 -6.68 7.99 4.77
CA GLY A 197 -7.46 8.83 5.67
C GLY A 197 -7.25 8.65 7.18
N VAL A 198 -6.51 7.64 7.65
CA VAL A 198 -6.26 7.42 9.09
C VAL A 198 -5.86 8.73 9.77
N LYS A 199 -6.61 9.12 10.81
CA LYS A 199 -6.38 10.37 11.54
C LYS A 199 -5.96 10.18 12.99
N ASP A 200 -6.48 9.15 13.67
CA ASP A 200 -6.26 8.90 15.10
C ASP A 200 -6.37 7.40 15.44
N LEU A 201 -6.15 7.06 16.72
CA LEU A 201 -6.20 5.68 17.21
C LEU A 201 -7.60 5.06 17.14
N ASN A 202 -8.66 5.86 17.10
CA ASN A 202 -10.01 5.33 16.95
C ASN A 202 -10.19 4.66 15.58
N ASP A 203 -9.57 5.20 14.53
CA ASP A 203 -9.59 4.57 13.20
C ASP A 203 -8.91 3.19 13.23
N ILE A 204 -7.82 3.07 13.99
CA ILE A 204 -7.11 1.80 14.17
C ILE A 204 -7.98 0.78 14.91
N GLU A 205 -8.59 1.18 16.04
CA GLU A 205 -9.48 0.32 16.82
C GLU A 205 -10.72 -0.08 16.02
N LEU A 206 -11.27 0.84 15.23
CA LEU A 206 -12.40 0.59 14.35
C LEU A 206 -12.03 -0.44 13.26
N SER A 207 -10.84 -0.34 12.68
CA SER A 207 -10.34 -1.31 11.71
C SER A 207 -10.19 -2.70 12.33
N ARG A 208 -9.63 -2.76 13.53
CA ARG A 208 -9.46 -4.00 14.30
C ARG A 208 -10.80 -4.64 14.63
N SER A 209 -11.76 -3.86 15.15
CA SER A 209 -13.10 -4.35 15.53
C SER A 209 -13.92 -4.83 14.33
N ASN A 210 -13.67 -4.25 13.13
CA ASN A 210 -14.26 -4.74 11.88
C ASN A 210 -13.49 -5.93 11.27
N GLY A 211 -12.40 -6.39 11.89
CA GLY A 211 -11.67 -7.60 11.52
C GLY A 211 -10.88 -7.43 10.22
N PHE A 212 -10.30 -6.27 9.96
CA PHE A 212 -9.29 -6.10 8.90
C PHE A 212 -7.95 -6.67 9.33
N ASN A 213 -7.18 -7.18 8.37
CA ASN A 213 -5.91 -7.85 8.65
C ASN A 213 -4.80 -6.84 8.90
N ASN A 214 -4.73 -5.78 8.08
CA ASN A 214 -3.69 -4.77 8.15
C ASN A 214 -4.24 -3.37 7.88
N VAL A 215 -3.59 -2.36 8.48
CA VAL A 215 -3.89 -0.93 8.24
C VAL A 215 -2.61 -0.20 7.91
N VAL A 216 -2.61 0.54 6.81
CA VAL A 216 -1.50 1.41 6.44
C VAL A 216 -1.67 2.78 7.08
N VAL A 217 -0.64 3.24 7.78
CA VAL A 217 -0.63 4.54 8.45
C VAL A 217 0.54 5.37 7.91
N GLY A 218 0.20 6.47 7.25
CA GLY A 218 1.18 7.39 6.68
C GLY A 218 1.18 8.74 7.38
N LYS A 219 0.44 9.70 6.83
CA LYS A 219 0.46 11.11 7.23
C LYS A 219 0.24 11.34 8.73
N ALA A 220 -0.59 10.51 9.38
CA ALA A 220 -0.85 10.63 10.81
C ALA A 220 0.42 10.45 11.67
N ILE A 221 1.39 9.64 11.22
CA ILE A 221 2.69 9.51 11.89
C ILE A 221 3.53 10.76 11.66
N TYR A 222 3.71 11.18 10.41
CA TYR A 222 4.55 12.32 10.04
C TYR A 222 4.06 13.64 10.63
N GLU A 223 2.74 13.80 10.76
CA GLU A 223 2.10 14.99 11.36
C GLU A 223 1.94 14.88 12.88
N ASN A 224 2.55 13.86 13.52
CA ASN A 224 2.47 13.60 14.97
C ASN A 224 1.04 13.51 15.52
N LYS A 225 0.06 13.09 14.70
CA LYS A 225 -1.33 12.83 15.13
C LYS A 225 -1.42 11.53 15.93
N ILE A 226 -0.58 10.56 15.57
CA ILE A 226 -0.46 9.29 16.28
C ILE A 226 1.02 9.03 16.53
N SER A 227 1.38 8.69 17.77
CA SER A 227 2.76 8.35 18.08
C SER A 227 3.09 6.93 17.56
N ILE A 228 4.34 6.74 17.14
CA ILE A 228 4.86 5.41 16.73
C ILE A 228 4.65 4.39 17.84
N ASN A 229 4.96 4.74 19.09
CA ASN A 229 4.83 3.86 20.26
C ASN A 229 3.37 3.40 20.48
N SER A 230 2.40 4.30 20.24
CA SER A 230 0.99 3.94 20.38
C SER A 230 0.55 2.95 19.30
N LEU A 231 1.09 3.06 18.07
CA LEU A 231 0.75 2.15 16.97
C LEU A 231 1.35 0.76 17.16
N VAL A 232 2.57 0.66 17.67
CA VAL A 232 3.23 -0.65 17.90
C VAL A 232 2.41 -1.53 18.85
N GLN A 233 1.69 -0.94 19.81
CA GLN A 233 0.84 -1.69 20.74
C GLN A 233 -0.33 -2.42 20.05
N PHE A 234 -0.69 -2.04 18.83
CA PHE A 234 -1.71 -2.71 18.02
C PHE A 234 -1.16 -3.85 17.16
N ASN A 235 0.16 -3.97 17.01
CA ASN A 235 0.75 -5.10 16.29
C ASN A 235 0.57 -6.38 17.12
N ALA A 236 -0.06 -7.36 16.50
CA ALA A 236 -0.28 -8.69 17.07
C ALA A 236 0.88 -9.62 16.74
#